data_f97aabce94d3a2b191cfce4a4e007217
#
_entry.id   f97aabce94d3a2b191cfce4a4e007217
#
_cell.length_a   1.000
_cell.length_b   1.000
_cell.length_c   1.000
_cell.angle_alpha   90.00
_cell.angle_beta   90.00
_cell.angle_gamma   90.00
#
_symmetry.space_group_name_H-M   'P 1'
#
loop_
_entity.id
_entity.type
_entity.pdbx_description
1 polymer ?
#
loop_
_entity_poly.entity_id
_entity_poly.type
_entity_poly.pdbx_seq_one_letter_code
_entity_poly.pdbx_strand_id
1 'polypeptide(L)'
;MEKPIYLTGNKGKFEEAQYIFKDMYGFDIEIKNPDFEIIEIQAKSCEEVVKFSVKYACEKLGRPCIKSDSGLYIDALGGLPGPYNAYFDKQIGVDKFLELFQNETNRKARLEDCFAYCEPGEEPIVFTGGTTGTIAKK
;
A
#
# COMPACT_ATOMS: atom_id res chain seq x y z
N MET A 1 -26.27 6.59 2.76
CA MET A 1 -24.79 6.51 2.89
C MET A 1 -24.18 6.62 1.51
N GLU A 2 -23.23 7.50 1.36
CA GLU A 2 -22.49 7.61 0.10
C GLU A 2 -21.66 6.39 -0.17
N LYS A 3 -21.57 6.03 -1.44
CA LYS A 3 -20.77 4.90 -1.91
C LYS A 3 -19.27 5.19 -1.71
N PRO A 4 -18.53 4.33 -1.00
CA PRO A 4 -17.10 4.52 -0.85
C PRO A 4 -16.39 4.39 -2.18
N ILE A 5 -15.27 5.11 -2.30
CA ILE A 5 -14.40 5.03 -3.46
C ILE A 5 -13.02 4.52 -3.05
N TYR A 6 -12.56 3.46 -3.70
CA TYR A 6 -11.20 2.94 -3.57
C TYR A 6 -10.35 3.57 -4.67
N LEU A 7 -9.35 4.33 -4.27
CA LEU A 7 -8.51 5.10 -5.18
C LEU A 7 -7.16 4.40 -5.39
N THR A 8 -6.88 4.03 -6.63
CA THR A 8 -5.60 3.43 -6.98
C THR A 8 -5.24 3.67 -8.44
N GLY A 9 -3.98 4.00 -8.69
CA GLY A 9 -3.39 4.02 -10.03
C GLY A 9 -2.69 2.73 -10.40
N ASN A 10 -2.68 1.75 -9.51
CA ASN A 10 -2.01 0.46 -9.70
C ASN A 10 -3.00 -0.57 -10.26
N LYS A 11 -2.70 -1.09 -11.46
CA LYS A 11 -3.58 -2.06 -12.14
C LYS A 11 -3.81 -3.33 -11.31
N GLY A 12 -2.76 -3.85 -10.68
CA GLY A 12 -2.86 -5.04 -9.83
C GLY A 12 -3.77 -4.82 -8.62
N LYS A 13 -3.62 -3.68 -7.95
CA LYS A 13 -4.50 -3.31 -6.84
C LYS A 13 -5.94 -3.10 -7.28
N PHE A 14 -6.15 -2.53 -8.47
CA PHE A 14 -7.47 -2.35 -9.05
C PHE A 14 -8.17 -3.69 -9.26
N GLU A 15 -7.48 -4.63 -9.91
CA GLU A 15 -8.01 -5.97 -10.18
C GLU A 15 -8.30 -6.75 -8.91
N GLU A 16 -7.39 -6.69 -7.95
CA GLU A 16 -7.53 -7.34 -6.64
C GLU A 16 -8.72 -6.77 -5.86
N ALA A 17 -8.85 -5.46 -5.82
CA ALA A 17 -9.97 -4.79 -5.15
C ALA A 17 -11.31 -5.14 -5.81
N GLN A 18 -11.36 -5.16 -7.14
CA GLN A 18 -12.54 -5.57 -7.87
C GLN A 18 -12.97 -6.99 -7.50
N TYR A 19 -12.01 -7.91 -7.49
CA TYR A 19 -12.28 -9.30 -7.12
C TYR A 19 -12.76 -9.41 -5.67
N ILE A 20 -12.04 -8.83 -4.73
CA ILE A 20 -12.37 -8.96 -3.30
C ILE A 20 -13.67 -8.25 -2.95
N PHE A 21 -13.80 -6.98 -3.27
CA PHE A 21 -14.96 -6.21 -2.84
C PHE A 21 -16.22 -6.57 -3.60
N LYS A 22 -16.13 -6.73 -4.93
CA LYS A 22 -17.31 -6.96 -5.76
C LYS A 22 -17.63 -8.43 -5.95
N ASP A 23 -16.65 -9.22 -6.41
CA ASP A 23 -16.88 -10.60 -6.79
C ASP A 23 -17.04 -11.53 -5.59
N MET A 24 -16.18 -11.37 -4.56
CA MET A 24 -16.25 -12.21 -3.36
C MET A 24 -17.34 -11.78 -2.39
N TYR A 25 -17.47 -10.49 -2.11
CA TYR A 25 -18.33 -9.99 -1.05
C TYR A 25 -19.54 -9.18 -1.52
N GLY A 26 -19.61 -8.83 -2.79
CA GLY A 26 -20.72 -8.09 -3.36
C GLY A 26 -20.90 -6.67 -2.80
N PHE A 27 -19.83 -6.04 -2.33
CA PHE A 27 -19.89 -4.68 -1.83
C PHE A 27 -20.06 -3.67 -2.97
N ASP A 28 -20.94 -2.70 -2.74
CA ASP A 28 -21.15 -1.59 -3.65
C ASP A 28 -20.09 -0.51 -3.42
N ILE A 29 -19.02 -0.58 -4.21
CA ILE A 29 -17.86 0.30 -4.11
C ILE A 29 -17.44 0.76 -5.50
N GLU A 30 -17.04 2.02 -5.61
CA GLU A 30 -16.41 2.55 -6.81
C GLU A 30 -14.89 2.33 -6.72
N ILE A 31 -14.26 1.89 -7.81
CA ILE A 31 -12.81 1.72 -7.87
C ILE A 31 -12.31 2.51 -9.05
N LYS A 32 -11.42 3.46 -8.82
CA LYS A 32 -10.88 4.25 -9.93
C LYS A 32 -9.50 4.83 -9.65
N ASN A 33 -8.81 5.19 -10.73
CA ASN A 33 -7.61 6.01 -10.66
C ASN A 33 -8.03 7.45 -10.36
N PRO A 34 -7.45 8.10 -9.35
CA PRO A 34 -7.80 9.49 -9.02
C PRO A 34 -7.44 10.45 -10.16
N ASP A 35 -8.27 11.48 -10.33
CA ASP A 35 -8.07 12.53 -11.33
C ASP A 35 -7.12 13.63 -10.86
N PHE A 36 -6.58 13.49 -9.65
CA PHE A 36 -5.69 14.46 -9.03
C PHE A 36 -4.56 13.72 -8.32
N GLU A 37 -3.47 14.44 -8.08
CA GLU A 37 -2.36 13.89 -7.32
C GLU A 37 -2.73 13.74 -5.85
N ILE A 38 -2.56 12.52 -5.32
CA ILE A 38 -2.74 12.26 -3.89
C ILE A 38 -1.36 12.33 -3.25
N ILE A 39 -1.23 13.24 -2.27
CA ILE A 39 0.04 13.43 -1.57
C ILE A 39 0.35 12.20 -0.71
N GLU A 40 1.54 11.64 -0.91
CA GLU A 40 2.09 10.60 -0.07
C GLU A 40 3.28 11.17 0.69
N ILE A 41 3.18 11.17 2.01
CA ILE A 41 4.25 11.71 2.87
C ILE A 41 5.40 10.71 3.01
N GLN A 42 6.56 11.22 3.38
CA GLN A 42 7.66 10.38 3.82
C GLN A 42 7.42 9.96 5.27
N ALA A 43 7.40 8.66 5.51
CA ALA A 43 7.14 8.11 6.83
C ALA A 43 7.84 6.77 7.01
N LYS A 44 7.89 6.28 8.23
CA LYS A 44 8.55 5.01 8.57
C LYS A 44 7.67 3.80 8.30
N SER A 45 6.36 3.99 8.21
CA SER A 45 5.42 2.89 8.06
C SER A 45 4.38 3.17 6.99
N CYS A 46 3.86 2.11 6.38
CA CYS A 46 2.74 2.18 5.46
C CYS A 46 1.48 2.75 6.13
N GLU A 47 1.30 2.47 7.42
CA GLU A 47 0.18 2.98 8.19
C GLU A 47 0.15 4.50 8.21
N GLU A 48 1.28 5.13 8.50
CA GLU A 48 1.38 6.60 8.52
C GLU A 48 1.13 7.18 7.12
N VAL A 49 1.70 6.57 6.09
CA VAL A 49 1.53 7.02 4.71
C VAL A 49 0.05 6.94 4.30
N VAL A 50 -0.59 5.81 4.51
CA VAL A 50 -1.96 5.59 4.06
C VAL A 50 -2.98 6.43 4.84
N LYS A 51 -2.73 6.67 6.13
CA LYS A 51 -3.58 7.56 6.95
C LYS A 51 -3.63 8.96 6.38
N PHE A 52 -2.47 9.50 6.06
CA PHE A 52 -2.40 10.83 5.46
C PHE A 52 -3.06 10.88 4.09
N SER A 53 -2.72 9.92 3.23
CA SER A 53 -3.22 9.88 1.85
C SER A 53 -4.73 9.75 1.77
N VAL A 54 -5.33 8.88 2.59
CA VAL A 54 -6.78 8.69 2.58
C VAL A 54 -7.52 9.89 3.12
N LYS A 55 -6.99 10.53 4.15
CA LYS A 55 -7.59 11.75 4.71
C LYS A 55 -7.56 12.89 3.69
N TYR A 56 -6.42 13.07 3.04
CA TYR A 56 -6.26 14.07 1.99
C TYR A 56 -7.28 13.85 0.84
N ALA A 57 -7.38 12.61 0.35
CA ALA A 57 -8.29 12.27 -0.73
C ALA A 57 -9.76 12.46 -0.32
N CYS A 58 -10.10 12.05 0.89
CA CYS A 58 -11.45 12.16 1.44
C CYS A 58 -11.90 13.61 1.54
N GLU A 59 -11.04 14.48 2.05
CA GLU A 59 -11.32 15.92 2.17
C GLU A 59 -11.47 16.56 0.80
N LYS A 60 -10.63 16.16 -0.15
CA LYS A 60 -10.67 16.71 -1.51
C LYS A 60 -11.92 16.29 -2.28
N LEU A 61 -12.37 15.05 -2.11
CA LEU A 61 -13.54 14.53 -2.81
C LEU A 61 -14.86 14.77 -2.09
N GLY A 62 -14.82 15.03 -0.77
CA GLY A 62 -16.03 15.20 0.04
C GLY A 62 -16.88 13.94 0.15
N ARG A 63 -16.26 12.76 0.03
CA ARG A 63 -16.96 11.46 0.11
C ARG A 63 -16.04 10.41 0.73
N PRO A 64 -16.62 9.30 1.25
CA PRO A 64 -15.81 8.25 1.87
C PRO A 64 -14.79 7.67 0.88
N CYS A 65 -13.54 7.54 1.32
CA CYS A 65 -12.44 7.03 0.51
C CYS A 65 -11.75 5.85 1.18
N ILE A 66 -11.21 4.97 0.35
CA ILE A 66 -10.33 3.88 0.76
C ILE A 66 -9.03 4.02 -0.02
N LYS A 67 -7.92 3.89 0.69
CA LYS A 67 -6.57 3.84 0.10
C LYS A 67 -5.84 2.65 0.69
N SER A 68 -4.90 2.11 -0.07
CA SER A 68 -3.99 1.09 0.43
C SER A 68 -2.56 1.44 0.11
N ASP A 69 -1.65 0.93 0.93
CA ASP A 69 -0.22 1.01 0.71
C ASP A 69 0.43 -0.29 1.17
N SER A 70 1.56 -0.61 0.55
CA SER A 70 2.30 -1.84 0.83
C SER A 70 3.76 -1.51 1.11
N GLY A 71 4.39 -2.31 1.94
CA GLY A 71 5.80 -2.17 2.24
C GLY A 71 6.50 -3.50 2.32
N LEU A 72 7.79 -3.47 2.06
CA LEU A 72 8.70 -4.60 2.22
C LEU A 72 9.76 -4.21 3.25
N TYR A 73 9.72 -4.88 4.40
CA TYR A 73 10.62 -4.61 5.53
C TYR A 73 11.64 -5.73 5.62
N ILE A 74 12.90 -5.41 5.35
CA ILE A 74 14.00 -6.38 5.30
C ILE A 74 14.88 -6.17 6.52
N ASP A 75 15.01 -7.19 7.36
CA ASP A 75 15.76 -7.11 8.62
C ASP A 75 17.21 -6.69 8.42
N ALA A 76 17.90 -7.28 7.46
CA ALA A 76 19.30 -6.97 7.18
C ALA A 76 19.51 -5.52 6.73
N LEU A 77 18.47 -4.85 6.27
CA LEU A 77 18.51 -3.45 5.84
C LEU A 77 17.86 -2.50 6.87
N GLY A 78 17.70 -2.96 8.10
CA GLY A 78 17.10 -2.14 9.17
C GLY A 78 15.62 -1.80 8.93
N GLY A 79 14.93 -2.63 8.17
CA GLY A 79 13.53 -2.42 7.81
C GLY A 79 13.32 -1.68 6.48
N LEU A 80 14.40 -1.33 5.79
CA LEU A 80 14.28 -0.74 4.45
C LEU A 80 14.04 -1.84 3.41
N PRO A 81 13.43 -1.55 2.26
CA PRO A 81 12.94 -0.24 1.83
C PRO A 81 11.64 0.23 2.52
N GLY A 82 10.93 -0.65 3.28
CA GLY A 82 9.72 -0.28 3.97
C GLY A 82 8.64 0.28 3.04
N PRO A 83 8.04 1.45 3.38
CA PRO A 83 7.00 2.06 2.55
C PRO A 83 7.54 2.61 1.22
N TYR A 84 8.86 2.67 1.03
CA TYR A 84 9.49 3.12 -0.21
C TYR A 84 9.75 1.99 -1.19
N ASN A 85 9.14 0.83 -1.00
CA ASN A 85 9.38 -0.36 -1.79
C ASN A 85 9.18 -0.15 -3.30
N ALA A 86 8.10 0.51 -3.69
CA ALA A 86 7.82 0.76 -5.11
C ALA A 86 8.91 1.63 -5.77
N TYR A 87 9.36 2.67 -5.06
CA TYR A 87 10.45 3.52 -5.53
C TYR A 87 11.76 2.75 -5.63
N PHE A 88 12.07 1.97 -4.62
CA PHE A 88 13.27 1.15 -4.55
C PHE A 88 13.32 0.14 -5.70
N ASP A 89 12.23 -0.59 -5.93
CA ASP A 89 12.13 -1.56 -7.01
C ASP A 89 12.31 -0.89 -8.38
N LYS A 90 11.69 0.25 -8.57
CA LYS A 90 11.82 1.02 -9.82
C LYS A 90 13.26 1.48 -10.09
N GLN A 91 14.01 1.84 -9.05
CA GLN A 91 15.38 2.32 -9.21
C GLN A 91 16.39 1.20 -9.39
N ILE A 92 16.24 0.11 -8.66
CA ILE A 92 17.22 -0.97 -8.62
C ILE A 92 16.80 -2.16 -9.49
N GLY A 93 15.56 -2.57 -9.39
CA GLY A 93 15.03 -3.77 -10.02
C GLY A 93 15.37 -5.04 -9.24
N VAL A 94 14.64 -6.10 -9.55
CA VAL A 94 14.74 -7.38 -8.83
C VAL A 94 16.11 -8.02 -8.99
N ASP A 95 16.64 -8.06 -10.21
CA ASP A 95 17.91 -8.73 -10.49
C ASP A 95 19.07 -8.08 -9.73
N LYS A 96 19.12 -6.76 -9.74
CA LYS A 96 20.17 -6.03 -9.03
C LYS A 96 20.02 -6.16 -7.52
N PHE A 97 18.81 -6.17 -7.03
CA PHE A 97 18.54 -6.40 -5.61
C PHE A 97 19.04 -7.78 -5.18
N LEU A 98 18.73 -8.82 -5.94
CA LEU A 98 19.19 -10.19 -5.63
C LEU A 98 20.71 -10.31 -5.69
N GLU A 99 21.35 -9.64 -6.64
CA GLU A 99 22.81 -9.58 -6.73
C GLU A 99 23.41 -8.96 -5.46
N LEU A 100 22.87 -7.84 -5.00
CA LEU A 100 23.31 -7.19 -3.77
C LEU A 100 23.12 -8.05 -2.52
N PHE A 101 22.14 -8.93 -2.56
CA PHE A 101 21.75 -9.78 -1.43
C PHE A 101 22.39 -11.18 -1.46
N GLN A 102 23.17 -11.49 -2.49
CA GLN A 102 23.65 -12.86 -2.74
C GLN A 102 24.46 -13.48 -1.58
N ASN A 103 25.19 -12.65 -0.83
CA ASN A 103 26.01 -13.10 0.30
C ASN A 103 25.37 -12.81 1.67
N GLU A 104 24.13 -12.31 1.69
CA GLU A 104 23.46 -11.99 2.93
C GLU A 104 22.89 -13.26 3.57
N THR A 105 23.25 -13.49 4.83
CA THR A 105 22.76 -14.65 5.61
C THR A 105 21.43 -14.37 6.29
N ASN A 106 21.20 -13.13 6.76
CA ASN A 106 19.91 -12.75 7.33
C ASN A 106 18.99 -12.30 6.20
N ARG A 107 18.15 -13.22 5.77
CA ARG A 107 17.23 -12.96 4.65
C ARG A 107 15.79 -12.75 5.08
N LYS A 108 15.56 -12.55 6.37
CA LYS A 108 14.22 -12.32 6.91
C LYS A 108 13.61 -11.03 6.38
N ALA A 109 12.36 -11.12 5.98
CA ALA A 109 11.62 -9.98 5.48
C ALA A 109 10.13 -10.10 5.82
N ARG A 110 9.42 -8.99 5.78
CA ARG A 110 7.98 -8.94 6.01
C ARG A 110 7.34 -8.05 4.95
N LEU A 111 6.32 -8.59 4.30
CA LEU A 111 5.41 -7.79 3.48
C LEU A 111 4.28 -7.30 4.38
N GLU A 112 3.94 -6.03 4.27
CA GLU A 112 2.83 -5.44 5.00
C GLU A 112 1.93 -4.68 4.06
N ASP A 113 0.62 -4.92 4.19
CA ASP A 113 -0.40 -4.18 3.48
C ASP A 113 -1.24 -3.41 4.48
N CYS A 114 -1.45 -2.13 4.21
CA CYS A 114 -2.29 -1.26 5.01
C CYS A 114 -3.45 -0.74 4.16
N PHE A 115 -4.66 -0.87 4.69
CA PHE A 115 -5.86 -0.29 4.10
C PHE A 115 -6.39 0.76 5.06
N ALA A 116 -6.73 1.92 4.56
CA ALA A 116 -7.32 2.98 5.34
C ALA A 116 -8.65 3.42 4.75
N TYR A 117 -9.61 3.60 5.64
CA TYR A 117 -10.94 4.13 5.33
C TYR A 117 -11.14 5.45 6.04
N CYS A 118 -11.67 6.44 5.33
CA CYS A 118 -11.95 7.75 5.92
C CYS A 118 -13.28 8.29 5.42
N GLU A 119 -14.10 8.75 6.36
CA GLU A 119 -15.31 9.52 6.06
C GLU A 119 -14.99 11.02 6.17
N PRO A 120 -15.69 11.88 5.40
CA PRO A 120 -15.45 13.33 5.48
C PRO A 120 -15.63 13.86 6.91
N GLY A 121 -14.62 14.60 7.39
CA GLY A 121 -14.63 15.16 8.74
C GLY A 121 -14.25 14.21 9.85
N GLU A 122 -14.00 12.93 9.55
CA GLU A 122 -13.62 11.92 10.52
C GLU A 122 -12.14 11.58 10.45
N GLU A 123 -11.63 10.92 11.48
CA GLU A 123 -10.27 10.39 11.45
C GLU A 123 -10.25 9.05 10.70
N PRO A 124 -9.17 8.76 9.95
CA PRO A 124 -9.04 7.48 9.24
C PRO A 124 -8.99 6.28 10.18
N ILE A 125 -9.58 5.17 9.72
CA ILE A 125 -9.46 3.86 10.35
C ILE A 125 -8.51 3.04 9.48
N VAL A 126 -7.49 2.43 10.11
CA VAL A 126 -6.47 1.65 9.39
C VAL A 126 -6.55 0.19 9.77
N PHE A 127 -6.47 -0.65 8.75
CA PHE A 127 -6.38 -2.10 8.88
C PHE A 127 -5.06 -2.56 8.29
N THR A 128 -4.28 -3.34 9.05
CA THR A 128 -2.98 -3.85 8.59
C THR A 128 -2.98 -5.36 8.56
N GLY A 129 -2.33 -5.92 7.56
CA GLY A 129 -2.05 -7.33 7.46
C GLY A 129 -0.62 -7.54 6.97
N GLY A 130 -0.02 -8.65 7.30
CA GLY A 130 1.35 -8.89 6.91
C GLY A 130 1.68 -10.37 6.80
N THR A 131 2.73 -10.65 6.03
CA THR A 131 3.28 -11.99 5.86
C THR A 131 4.78 -11.92 6.04
N THR A 132 5.30 -12.77 6.92
CA THR A 132 6.75 -12.93 7.09
C THR A 132 7.28 -14.00 6.16
N GLY A 133 8.54 -13.84 5.75
CA GLY A 133 9.19 -14.79 4.86
C GLY A 133 10.68 -14.50 4.75
N THR A 134 11.27 -15.02 3.72
CA THR A 134 12.67 -14.83 3.42
C THR A 134 12.87 -14.39 1.97
N ILE A 135 13.88 -13.55 1.75
CA ILE A 135 14.23 -13.12 0.40
C ILE A 135 14.76 -14.33 -0.37
N ALA A 136 14.21 -14.57 -1.54
CA ALA A 136 14.61 -15.66 -2.41
C ALA A 136 16.07 -15.49 -2.88
N LYS A 137 16.69 -16.60 -3.27
CA LYS A 137 18.07 -16.58 -3.82
C LYS A 137 18.08 -16.34 -5.33
N LYS A 138 16.92 -16.47 -5.96
CA LYS A 138 16.74 -16.27 -7.40
C LYS A 138 15.46 -15.52 -7.70
#